data_e817cdfd73b0c104835ee40109a9bff4
#
_entry.id   e817cdfd73b0c104835ee40109a9bff4
#
_cell.length_a   1.000
_cell.length_b   1.000
_cell.length_c   1.000
_cell.angle_alpha   90.00
_cell.angle_beta   90.00
_cell.angle_gamma   90.00
#
_symmetry.space_group_name_H-M   'P 1'
#
loop_
_entity.id
_entity.type
_entity.pdbx_description
1 polymer ?
#
loop_
_entity_poly.entity_id
_entity_poly.type
_entity_poly.pdbx_seq_one_letter_code
_entity_poly.pdbx_strand_id
1 'polypeptide(L)'
;MCIRDRHTVSRLIGAPPGYVGYDEGGLLTEAITKNPHSVILLDEIEKAHPEVFNILLQVMDHGTLTDNNGRKAGFRNCVIIMTTNSGAQEMARESMGFQKQDNTSDGTEAIKKTFSPEFRNRLDAIVQFDALSKEVIHTVLDKFLTELQAQLDEKKVTLEVDKDAREWLAENGYDSKLGARPIQLSLIHISEPTRPLYI
;
A
#
# COMPACT_ATOMS: atom_id res chain seq x y z
N MET A 1 9.73 6.12 1.09
CA MET A 1 10.62 6.26 2.26
C MET A 1 10.35 5.09 3.19
N CYS A 2 11.37 4.31 3.56
CA CYS A 2 11.17 3.10 4.38
C CYS A 2 11.19 3.47 5.87
N ILE A 3 10.07 3.32 6.59
CA ILE A 3 9.92 3.74 8.01
C ILE A 3 10.20 2.54 8.95
N ARG A 4 11.19 1.72 8.64
CA ARG A 4 11.50 0.51 9.45
C ARG A 4 12.48 0.75 10.59
N ASP A 5 13.28 1.80 10.52
CA ASP A 5 14.36 2.05 11.47
C ASP A 5 14.08 3.28 12.34
N ARG A 6 14.58 3.27 13.57
CA ARG A 6 14.49 4.35 14.53
C ARG A 6 15.07 5.68 13.98
N HIS A 7 16.15 5.61 13.18
CA HIS A 7 16.71 6.77 12.49
C HIS A 7 15.76 7.43 11.51
N THR A 8 14.85 6.64 10.94
CA THR A 8 13.85 7.16 10.00
C THR A 8 12.71 7.88 10.73
N VAL A 9 12.35 7.45 11.94
CA VAL A 9 11.37 8.15 12.79
C VAL A 9 11.90 9.53 13.15
N SER A 10 13.19 9.62 13.54
CA SER A 10 13.85 10.92 13.82
C SER A 10 13.83 11.86 12.61
N ARG A 11 13.85 11.34 11.39
CA ARG A 11 13.70 12.18 10.18
C ARG A 11 12.27 12.67 9.98
N LEU A 12 11.26 11.94 10.45
CA LEU A 12 9.86 12.38 10.32
C LEU A 12 9.53 13.55 11.25
N ILE A 13 10.01 13.48 12.51
CA ILE A 13 9.69 14.44 13.58
C ILE A 13 10.88 15.31 14.00
N GLY A 14 12.00 15.21 13.30
CA GLY A 14 13.24 15.89 13.64
C GLY A 14 14.16 15.03 14.53
N ALA A 15 15.46 15.31 14.46
CA ALA A 15 16.44 14.67 15.32
C ALA A 15 16.36 15.21 16.76
N PRO A 16 16.63 14.38 17.79
CA PRO A 16 16.74 14.88 19.16
C PRO A 16 17.91 15.84 19.33
N PRO A 17 17.89 16.71 20.36
CA PRO A 17 19.01 17.59 20.66
C PRO A 17 20.33 16.85 20.79
N GLY A 18 21.39 17.34 20.16
CA GLY A 18 22.73 16.74 20.18
C GLY A 18 23.01 15.72 19.07
N TYR A 19 22.05 15.40 18.22
CA TYR A 19 22.25 14.55 17.05
C TYR A 19 22.42 15.39 15.76
N VAL A 20 23.15 14.81 14.80
CA VAL A 20 23.33 15.44 13.47
C VAL A 20 21.97 15.60 12.79
N GLY A 21 21.69 16.82 12.28
CA GLY A 21 20.40 17.15 11.67
C GLY A 21 19.34 17.68 12.64
N TYR A 22 19.71 18.03 13.88
CA TYR A 22 18.77 18.66 14.83
C TYR A 22 18.18 19.96 14.31
N ASP A 23 18.96 20.80 13.61
CA ASP A 23 18.48 22.06 13.03
C ASP A 23 17.55 21.87 11.83
N GLU A 24 17.55 20.68 11.23
CA GLU A 24 16.60 20.28 10.20
C GLU A 24 15.29 19.86 10.90
N GLY A 25 14.19 20.55 10.63
CA GLY A 25 12.88 20.19 11.15
C GLY A 25 12.43 18.79 10.72
N GLY A 26 11.37 18.27 11.31
CA GLY A 26 10.79 17.00 10.89
C GLY A 26 10.21 17.09 9.48
N LEU A 27 10.55 16.13 8.62
CA LEU A 27 10.06 16.10 7.23
C LEU A 27 8.54 16.12 7.15
N LEU A 28 7.87 15.42 8.07
CA LEU A 28 6.41 15.35 8.11
C LEU A 28 5.81 16.68 8.55
N THR A 29 6.35 17.28 9.62
CA THR A 29 5.86 18.55 10.14
C THR A 29 6.09 19.69 9.16
N GLU A 30 7.23 19.70 8.46
CA GLU A 30 7.50 20.69 7.41
C GLU A 30 6.57 20.54 6.20
N ALA A 31 6.36 19.29 5.73
CA ALA A 31 5.49 19.01 4.59
C ALA A 31 4.06 19.48 4.87
N ILE A 32 3.53 19.20 6.05
CA ILE A 32 2.17 19.58 6.46
C ILE A 32 2.08 21.09 6.70
N THR A 33 3.11 21.72 7.26
CA THR A 33 3.11 23.18 7.43
C THR A 33 3.08 23.91 6.08
N LYS A 34 3.78 23.36 5.07
CA LYS A 34 3.75 23.90 3.70
C LYS A 34 2.43 23.64 2.99
N ASN A 35 1.82 22.49 3.24
CA ASN A 35 0.60 22.03 2.57
C ASN A 35 -0.42 21.52 3.62
N PRO A 36 -1.19 22.40 4.27
CA PRO A 36 -2.08 22.04 5.37
C PRO A 36 -3.27 21.14 4.95
N HIS A 37 -3.63 21.16 3.66
CA HIS A 37 -4.70 20.33 3.08
C HIS A 37 -4.07 19.21 2.24
N SER A 38 -3.63 18.14 2.92
CA SER A 38 -2.89 17.05 2.28
C SER A 38 -3.54 15.71 2.54
N VAL A 39 -3.30 14.78 1.63
CA VAL A 39 -3.55 13.36 1.83
C VAL A 39 -2.21 12.69 2.17
N ILE A 40 -2.15 12.05 3.32
CA ILE A 40 -0.98 11.33 3.82
C ILE A 40 -1.25 9.84 3.63
N LEU A 41 -0.44 9.19 2.79
CA LEU A 41 -0.50 7.75 2.58
C LEU A 41 0.65 7.08 3.33
N LEU A 42 0.31 6.16 4.22
CA LEU A 42 1.24 5.30 4.95
C LEU A 42 1.04 3.86 4.47
N ASP A 43 1.93 3.44 3.60
CA ASP A 43 1.85 2.12 2.98
C ASP A 43 2.55 1.07 3.85
N GLU A 44 1.92 -0.12 4.00
CA GLU A 44 2.41 -1.24 4.81
C GLU A 44 2.74 -0.83 6.26
N ILE A 45 1.78 -0.17 6.92
CA ILE A 45 1.99 0.40 8.26
C ILE A 45 2.39 -0.63 9.32
N GLU A 46 2.02 -1.90 9.15
CA GLU A 46 2.42 -3.00 10.04
C GLU A 46 3.93 -3.24 10.09
N LYS A 47 4.65 -2.75 9.08
CA LYS A 47 6.11 -2.84 9.00
C LYS A 47 6.83 -1.63 9.62
N ALA A 48 6.06 -0.63 10.06
CA ALA A 48 6.62 0.58 10.63
C ALA A 48 7.18 0.35 12.05
N HIS A 49 8.13 1.19 12.44
CA HIS A 49 8.64 1.17 13.81
C HIS A 49 7.52 1.54 14.80
N PRO A 50 7.44 0.93 15.99
CA PRO A 50 6.40 1.20 16.98
C PRO A 50 6.21 2.68 17.36
N GLU A 51 7.27 3.47 17.34
CA GLU A 51 7.19 4.91 17.58
C GLU A 51 6.32 5.66 16.56
N VAL A 52 6.17 5.16 15.34
CA VAL A 52 5.29 5.75 14.33
C VAL A 52 3.83 5.70 14.77
N PHE A 53 3.43 4.60 15.42
CA PHE A 53 2.07 4.47 15.97
C PHE A 53 1.80 5.48 17.08
N ASN A 54 2.79 5.77 17.93
CA ASN A 54 2.67 6.79 18.99
C ASN A 54 2.51 8.19 18.38
N ILE A 55 3.24 8.49 17.31
CA ILE A 55 3.11 9.75 16.57
C ILE A 55 1.70 9.87 15.97
N LEU A 56 1.21 8.80 15.34
CA LEU A 56 -0.12 8.78 14.75
C LEU A 56 -1.22 8.92 15.80
N LEU A 57 -1.10 8.28 16.95
CA LEU A 57 -2.01 8.45 18.08
C LEU A 57 -2.06 9.91 18.52
N GLN A 58 -0.90 10.56 18.69
CA GLN A 58 -0.85 11.99 19.03
C GLN A 58 -1.53 12.86 17.97
N VAL A 59 -1.31 12.57 16.69
CA VAL A 59 -1.95 13.30 15.60
C VAL A 59 -3.47 13.10 15.61
N MET A 60 -3.95 11.87 15.77
CA MET A 60 -5.38 11.56 15.81
C MET A 60 -6.08 12.17 17.03
N ASP A 61 -5.41 12.21 18.20
CA ASP A 61 -5.99 12.76 19.43
C ASP A 61 -6.06 14.29 19.45
N HIS A 62 -4.98 14.93 19.01
CA HIS A 62 -4.84 16.37 19.18
C HIS A 62 -5.01 17.15 17.87
N GLY A 63 -4.98 16.48 16.72
CA GLY A 63 -4.97 17.12 15.41
C GLY A 63 -3.72 17.98 15.18
N THR A 64 -2.67 17.78 15.98
CA THR A 64 -1.41 18.52 15.90
C THR A 64 -0.23 17.60 16.25
N LEU A 65 0.90 17.86 15.63
CA LEU A 65 2.17 17.21 15.94
C LEU A 65 3.22 18.27 16.24
N THR A 66 3.94 18.11 17.32
CA THR A 66 5.08 18.97 17.67
C THR A 66 6.36 18.19 17.35
N ASP A 67 7.23 18.78 16.55
CA ASP A 67 8.56 18.21 16.25
C ASP A 67 9.53 18.41 17.43
N ASN A 68 10.69 17.78 17.34
CA ASN A 68 11.73 17.89 18.37
C ASN A 68 12.31 19.32 18.48
N ASN A 69 12.08 20.19 17.50
CA ASN A 69 12.47 21.59 17.52
C ASN A 69 11.38 22.52 18.08
N GLY A 70 10.27 21.95 18.58
CA GLY A 70 9.15 22.67 19.15
C GLY A 70 8.21 23.29 18.10
N ARG A 71 8.37 23.00 16.81
CA ARG A 71 7.47 23.47 15.75
C ARG A 71 6.20 22.62 15.75
N LYS A 72 5.05 23.29 15.70
CA LYS A 72 3.74 22.62 15.67
C LYS A 72 3.19 22.61 14.25
N ALA A 73 2.82 21.43 13.77
CA ALA A 73 2.10 21.25 12.51
C ALA A 73 0.65 20.80 12.79
N GLY A 74 -0.31 21.41 12.08
CA GLY A 74 -1.74 21.12 12.21
C GLY A 74 -2.17 20.06 11.20
N PHE A 75 -2.80 18.98 11.66
CA PHE A 75 -3.26 17.86 10.84
C PHE A 75 -4.78 17.81 10.66
N ARG A 76 -5.51 18.80 11.21
CA ARG A 76 -7.00 18.80 11.22
C ARG A 76 -7.63 18.78 9.83
N ASN A 77 -6.91 19.29 8.84
CA ASN A 77 -7.36 19.34 7.45
C ASN A 77 -6.68 18.27 6.57
N CYS A 78 -5.99 17.31 7.19
CA CYS A 78 -5.32 16.23 6.47
C CYS A 78 -6.19 14.96 6.49
N VAL A 79 -6.15 14.20 5.40
CA VAL A 79 -6.70 12.85 5.35
C VAL A 79 -5.53 11.89 5.51
N ILE A 80 -5.62 10.99 6.49
CA ILE A 80 -4.60 9.96 6.72
C ILE A 80 -5.16 8.63 6.20
N ILE A 81 -4.46 8.04 5.25
CA ILE A 81 -4.77 6.73 4.68
C ILE A 81 -3.63 5.79 5.06
N MET A 82 -3.98 4.66 5.64
CA MET A 82 -3.02 3.62 6.02
C MET A 82 -3.39 2.33 5.29
N THR A 83 -2.41 1.68 4.67
CA THR A 83 -2.60 0.35 4.07
C THR A 83 -1.92 -0.70 4.93
N THR A 84 -2.48 -1.89 4.95
CA THR A 84 -1.88 -3.04 5.64
C THR A 84 -2.24 -4.34 4.93
N ASN A 85 -1.30 -5.26 4.92
CA ASN A 85 -1.51 -6.64 4.46
C ASN A 85 -1.75 -7.60 5.64
N SER A 86 -1.92 -7.09 6.86
CA SER A 86 -2.24 -7.91 8.03
C SER A 86 -3.58 -8.60 7.82
N GLY A 87 -3.58 -9.92 7.90
CA GLY A 87 -4.78 -10.74 7.67
C GLY A 87 -4.92 -11.32 6.26
N ALA A 88 -4.19 -10.80 5.27
CA ALA A 88 -4.24 -11.36 3.91
C ALA A 88 -3.84 -12.85 3.87
N GLN A 89 -2.88 -13.25 4.70
CA GLN A 89 -2.47 -14.67 4.81
C GLN A 89 -3.49 -15.54 5.54
N GLU A 90 -4.17 -15.00 6.55
CA GLU A 90 -5.22 -15.71 7.28
C GLU A 90 -6.49 -15.84 6.43
N MET A 91 -6.85 -14.80 5.70
CA MET A 91 -7.98 -14.82 4.75
C MET A 91 -7.72 -15.77 3.56
N ALA A 92 -6.46 -15.90 3.12
CA ALA A 92 -6.06 -16.79 2.03
C ALA A 92 -5.82 -18.25 2.48
N ARG A 93 -5.90 -18.57 3.77
CA ARG A 93 -5.85 -19.96 4.25
C ARG A 93 -7.15 -20.63 3.84
N GLU A 94 -7.03 -21.62 2.95
CA GLU A 94 -8.12 -22.57 2.70
C GLU A 94 -8.48 -23.23 4.03
N SER A 95 -9.74 -23.17 4.38
CA SER A 95 -10.27 -23.89 5.55
C SER A 95 -9.93 -25.37 5.40
N MET A 96 -9.00 -25.87 6.21
CA MET A 96 -8.74 -27.30 6.34
C MET A 96 -9.90 -27.95 7.12
N GLY A 97 -11.07 -28.05 6.49
CA GLY A 97 -12.25 -28.66 7.11
C GLY A 97 -13.45 -28.63 6.17
N PHE A 98 -14.39 -29.56 6.41
CA PHE A 98 -15.60 -29.79 5.59
C PHE A 98 -16.65 -28.66 5.63
N GLN A 99 -16.40 -27.55 6.29
CA GLN A 99 -17.27 -26.37 6.31
C GLN A 99 -16.56 -25.18 5.69
N LYS A 100 -17.17 -24.59 4.67
CA LYS A 100 -16.82 -23.24 4.19
C LYS A 100 -17.13 -22.26 5.33
N GLN A 101 -16.13 -21.89 6.11
CA GLN A 101 -16.23 -20.73 6.99
C GLN A 101 -16.04 -19.48 6.15
N ASP A 102 -16.94 -18.53 6.33
CA ASP A 102 -16.75 -17.17 5.79
C ASP A 102 -15.54 -16.54 6.48
N ASN A 103 -14.39 -16.53 5.79
CA ASN A 103 -13.10 -16.05 6.32
C ASN A 103 -13.04 -14.51 6.46
N THR A 104 -14.14 -13.81 6.25
CA THR A 104 -14.25 -12.35 6.47
C THR A 104 -14.01 -11.96 7.94
N SER A 105 -14.31 -12.84 8.90
CA SER A 105 -14.00 -12.63 10.32
C SER A 105 -12.50 -12.69 10.63
N ASP A 106 -11.73 -13.48 9.86
CA ASP A 106 -10.32 -13.74 10.13
C ASP A 106 -9.45 -12.52 9.82
N GLY A 107 -9.80 -11.74 8.78
CA GLY A 107 -9.14 -10.47 8.48
C GLY A 107 -9.30 -9.44 9.60
N THR A 108 -10.49 -9.38 10.22
CA THR A 108 -10.74 -8.49 11.35
C THR A 108 -9.97 -8.93 12.60
N GLU A 109 -9.82 -10.23 12.82
CA GLU A 109 -9.01 -10.75 13.94
C GLU A 109 -7.52 -10.47 13.77
N ALA A 110 -7.00 -10.56 12.57
CA ALA A 110 -5.61 -10.21 12.29
C ALA A 110 -5.34 -8.72 12.55
N ILE A 111 -6.24 -7.83 12.15
CA ILE A 111 -6.16 -6.41 12.48
C ILE A 111 -6.18 -6.20 14.01
N LYS A 112 -7.01 -6.95 14.74
CA LYS A 112 -7.06 -6.90 16.21
C LYS A 112 -5.75 -7.35 16.88
N LYS A 113 -5.02 -8.28 16.27
CA LYS A 113 -3.73 -8.75 16.78
C LYS A 113 -2.60 -7.77 16.45
N THR A 114 -2.65 -7.14 15.28
CA THR A 114 -1.60 -6.24 14.80
C THR A 114 -1.67 -4.84 15.42
N PHE A 115 -2.88 -4.32 15.58
CA PHE A 115 -3.10 -2.95 16.06
C PHE A 115 -3.74 -2.93 17.44
N SER A 116 -3.23 -2.09 18.33
CA SER A 116 -3.79 -1.91 19.67
C SER A 116 -5.26 -1.47 19.62
N PRO A 117 -6.07 -1.83 20.61
CA PRO A 117 -7.46 -1.34 20.71
C PRO A 117 -7.54 0.18 20.69
N GLU A 118 -6.58 0.85 21.32
CA GLU A 118 -6.51 2.30 21.37
C GLU A 118 -6.35 2.90 19.98
N PHE A 119 -5.44 2.35 19.16
CA PHE A 119 -5.22 2.80 17.79
C PHE A 119 -6.45 2.58 16.92
N ARG A 120 -7.05 1.39 17.00
CA ARG A 120 -8.24 1.04 16.20
C ARG A 120 -9.47 1.91 16.51
N ASN A 121 -9.65 2.30 17.77
CA ASN A 121 -10.80 3.13 18.19
C ASN A 121 -10.71 4.59 17.68
N ARG A 122 -9.58 4.99 17.13
CA ARG A 122 -9.37 6.33 16.54
C ARG A 122 -9.47 6.36 15.03
N LEU A 123 -9.67 5.20 14.40
CA LEU A 123 -9.91 5.11 12.97
C LEU A 123 -11.38 5.45 12.66
N ASP A 124 -11.58 6.35 11.72
CA ASP A 124 -12.93 6.72 11.26
C ASP A 124 -13.57 5.59 10.45
N ALA A 125 -12.79 4.89 9.65
CA ALA A 125 -13.24 3.78 8.83
C ALA A 125 -12.13 2.74 8.60
N ILE A 126 -12.53 1.48 8.53
CA ILE A 126 -11.69 0.36 8.08
C ILE A 126 -12.33 -0.19 6.82
N VAL A 127 -11.60 -0.09 5.70
CA VAL A 127 -12.05 -0.59 4.40
C VAL A 127 -11.30 -1.88 4.10
N GLN A 128 -12.04 -2.96 3.92
CA GLN A 128 -11.50 -4.26 3.56
C GLN A 128 -11.62 -4.43 2.06
N PHE A 129 -10.55 -4.92 1.43
CA PHE A 129 -10.52 -5.26 0.02
C PHE A 129 -10.57 -6.77 -0.13
N ASP A 130 -11.61 -7.24 -0.79
CA ASP A 130 -11.82 -8.66 -1.07
C ASP A 130 -11.05 -9.09 -2.33
N ALA A 131 -10.97 -10.42 -2.54
CA ALA A 131 -10.44 -10.99 -3.77
C ALA A 131 -11.28 -10.53 -4.98
N LEU A 132 -10.63 -10.32 -6.12
CA LEU A 132 -11.29 -9.87 -7.34
C LEU A 132 -12.17 -11.01 -7.92
N SER A 133 -13.37 -10.66 -8.35
CA SER A 133 -14.22 -11.58 -9.12
C SER A 133 -13.65 -11.81 -10.53
N LYS A 134 -14.01 -12.94 -11.17
CA LYS A 134 -13.55 -13.24 -12.53
C LYS A 134 -13.87 -12.12 -13.53
N GLU A 135 -15.03 -11.51 -13.42
CA GLU A 135 -15.47 -10.40 -14.28
C GLU A 135 -14.58 -9.17 -14.12
N VAL A 136 -14.22 -8.85 -12.87
CA VAL A 136 -13.31 -7.74 -12.58
C VAL A 136 -11.90 -8.03 -13.10
N ILE A 137 -11.43 -9.28 -13.00
CA ILE A 137 -10.13 -9.69 -13.55
C ILE A 137 -10.08 -9.45 -15.06
N HIS A 138 -11.12 -9.80 -15.81
CA HIS A 138 -11.18 -9.51 -17.24
C HIS A 138 -11.13 -8.01 -17.54
N THR A 139 -11.85 -7.20 -16.77
CA THR A 139 -11.82 -5.73 -16.92
C THR A 139 -10.43 -5.16 -16.65
N VAL A 140 -9.74 -5.67 -15.63
CA VAL A 140 -8.37 -5.27 -15.32
C VAL A 140 -7.39 -5.69 -16.42
N LEU A 141 -7.56 -6.90 -16.97
CA LEU A 141 -6.76 -7.37 -18.10
C LEU A 141 -6.95 -6.48 -19.33
N ASP A 142 -8.19 -6.13 -19.69
CA ASP A 142 -8.46 -5.24 -20.81
C ASP A 142 -7.82 -3.86 -20.63
N LYS A 143 -7.83 -3.33 -19.41
CA LYS A 143 -7.12 -2.08 -19.10
C LYS A 143 -5.62 -2.21 -19.37
N PHE A 144 -4.97 -3.27 -18.87
CA PHE A 144 -3.54 -3.47 -19.08
C PHE A 144 -3.19 -3.69 -20.55
N LEU A 145 -4.03 -4.41 -21.30
CA LEU A 145 -3.84 -4.59 -22.74
C LEU A 145 -3.94 -3.25 -23.48
N THR A 146 -4.87 -2.38 -23.08
CA THR A 146 -5.02 -1.03 -23.65
C THR A 146 -3.79 -0.16 -23.33
N GLU A 147 -3.29 -0.20 -22.10
CA GLU A 147 -2.08 0.52 -21.70
C GLU A 147 -0.85 0.02 -22.47
N LEU A 148 -0.75 -1.29 -22.67
CA LEU A 148 0.33 -1.90 -23.44
C LEU A 148 0.24 -1.50 -24.93
N GLN A 149 -0.96 -1.53 -25.52
CA GLN A 149 -1.16 -1.08 -26.91
C GLN A 149 -0.73 0.38 -27.08
N ALA A 150 -1.07 1.26 -26.14
CA ALA A 150 -0.66 2.66 -26.20
C ALA A 150 0.88 2.83 -26.21
N GLN A 151 1.61 1.98 -25.49
CA GLN A 151 3.09 1.97 -25.52
C GLN A 151 3.64 1.40 -26.82
N LEU A 152 2.97 0.41 -27.42
CA LEU A 152 3.36 -0.22 -28.66
C LEU A 152 3.04 0.67 -29.88
N ASP A 153 2.06 1.53 -29.80
CA ASP A 153 1.69 2.48 -30.87
C ASP A 153 2.84 3.44 -31.19
N GLU A 154 3.64 3.83 -30.19
CA GLU A 154 4.85 4.63 -30.39
C GLU A 154 5.86 3.90 -31.29
N LYS A 155 5.85 2.55 -31.23
CA LYS A 155 6.73 1.67 -32.04
C LYS A 155 6.05 1.17 -33.33
N LYS A 156 4.82 1.61 -33.62
CA LYS A 156 4.00 1.18 -34.77
C LYS A 156 3.75 -0.33 -34.78
N VAL A 157 3.54 -0.92 -33.62
CA VAL A 157 3.22 -2.35 -33.44
C VAL A 157 1.79 -2.46 -32.95
N THR A 158 0.98 -3.30 -33.60
CA THR A 158 -0.38 -3.61 -33.18
C THR A 158 -0.38 -4.94 -32.43
N LEU A 159 -1.02 -4.96 -31.25
CA LEU A 159 -1.20 -6.15 -30.43
C LEU A 159 -2.61 -6.72 -30.65
N GLU A 160 -2.70 -7.93 -31.15
CA GLU A 160 -3.95 -8.66 -31.25
C GLU A 160 -3.95 -9.82 -30.26
N VAL A 161 -4.97 -9.87 -29.39
CA VAL A 161 -5.12 -10.94 -28.39
C VAL A 161 -6.47 -11.60 -28.61
N ASP A 162 -6.45 -12.89 -28.97
CA ASP A 162 -7.67 -13.67 -29.16
C ASP A 162 -8.38 -14.01 -27.84
N LYS A 163 -9.57 -14.61 -27.93
CA LYS A 163 -10.36 -14.94 -26.75
C LYS A 163 -9.71 -15.97 -25.86
N ASP A 164 -9.09 -16.98 -26.46
CA ASP A 164 -8.47 -18.08 -25.71
C ASP A 164 -7.23 -17.58 -24.95
N ALA A 165 -6.43 -16.71 -25.57
CA ALA A 165 -5.31 -16.06 -24.91
C ALA A 165 -5.77 -15.14 -23.78
N ARG A 166 -6.90 -14.43 -23.93
CA ARG A 166 -7.46 -13.60 -22.86
C ARG A 166 -7.92 -14.44 -21.66
N GLU A 167 -8.60 -15.56 -21.89
CA GLU A 167 -8.99 -16.46 -20.84
C GLU A 167 -7.77 -17.03 -20.12
N TRP A 168 -6.78 -17.49 -20.89
CA TRP A 168 -5.54 -18.00 -20.34
C TRP A 168 -4.79 -16.97 -19.50
N LEU A 169 -4.70 -15.72 -19.96
CA LEU A 169 -4.08 -14.62 -19.21
C LEU A 169 -4.86 -14.29 -17.94
N ALA A 170 -6.20 -14.32 -17.98
CA ALA A 170 -7.02 -14.09 -16.81
C ALA A 170 -6.86 -15.19 -15.74
N GLU A 171 -6.77 -16.46 -16.16
CA GLU A 171 -6.62 -17.60 -15.25
C GLU A 171 -5.20 -17.73 -14.68
N ASN A 172 -4.18 -17.54 -15.51
CA ASN A 172 -2.79 -17.75 -15.11
C ASN A 172 -2.08 -16.45 -14.63
N GLY A 173 -2.62 -15.30 -14.98
CA GLY A 173 -2.07 -14.01 -14.56
C GLY A 173 -2.60 -13.50 -13.24
N TYR A 174 -3.66 -14.09 -12.69
CA TYR A 174 -4.22 -13.73 -11.40
C TYR A 174 -3.76 -14.69 -10.31
N ASP A 175 -3.23 -14.15 -9.23
CA ASP A 175 -2.90 -14.89 -8.02
C ASP A 175 -3.73 -14.35 -6.86
N SER A 176 -4.41 -15.22 -6.12
CA SER A 176 -5.27 -14.83 -5.00
C SER A 176 -4.52 -14.08 -3.89
N LYS A 177 -3.19 -14.25 -3.79
CA LYS A 177 -2.32 -13.59 -2.81
C LYS A 177 -1.68 -12.30 -3.33
N LEU A 178 -1.38 -12.26 -4.63
CA LEU A 178 -0.69 -11.15 -5.29
C LEU A 178 -1.65 -10.23 -6.07
N GLY A 179 -2.92 -10.65 -6.21
CA GLY A 179 -3.93 -9.93 -6.97
C GLY A 179 -3.65 -9.95 -8.47
N ALA A 180 -3.90 -8.84 -9.15
CA ALA A 180 -3.66 -8.68 -10.59
C ALA A 180 -2.21 -8.24 -10.93
N ARG A 181 -1.33 -8.10 -9.95
CA ARG A 181 0.06 -7.69 -10.17
C ARG A 181 0.85 -8.63 -11.09
N PRO A 182 0.69 -9.97 -11.03
CA PRO A 182 1.33 -10.88 -11.98
C PRO A 182 0.90 -10.67 -13.44
N ILE A 183 -0.35 -10.27 -13.71
CA ILE A 183 -0.83 -9.94 -15.07
C ILE A 183 0.04 -8.82 -15.66
N GLN A 184 0.21 -7.74 -14.90
CA GLN A 184 1.02 -6.59 -15.34
C GLN A 184 2.47 -6.99 -15.60
N LEU A 185 3.07 -7.79 -14.73
CA LEU A 185 4.45 -8.27 -14.90
C LEU A 185 4.60 -9.18 -16.13
N SER A 186 3.66 -10.09 -16.36
CA SER A 186 3.67 -10.97 -17.52
C SER A 186 3.59 -10.18 -18.82
N LEU A 187 2.71 -9.17 -18.87
CA LEU A 187 2.56 -8.31 -20.06
C LEU A 187 3.82 -7.46 -20.32
N ILE A 188 4.46 -6.95 -19.27
CA ILE A 188 5.74 -6.22 -19.40
C ILE A 188 6.81 -7.13 -19.96
N HIS A 189 6.95 -8.37 -19.47
CA HIS A 189 7.92 -9.32 -19.97
C HIS A 189 7.69 -9.73 -21.43
N ILE A 190 6.42 -9.81 -21.85
CA ILE A 190 6.08 -10.09 -23.26
C ILE A 190 6.48 -8.91 -24.16
N SER A 191 6.38 -7.67 -23.65
CA SER A 191 6.70 -6.46 -24.41
C SER A 191 8.18 -6.06 -24.36
N GLU A 192 8.97 -6.56 -23.42
CA GLU A 192 10.41 -6.36 -23.40
C GLU A 192 11.04 -7.16 -24.57
N PRO A 193 11.77 -6.48 -25.50
CA PRO A 193 12.52 -7.20 -26.50
C PRO A 193 13.52 -8.11 -25.78
N THR A 194 13.44 -9.40 -26.04
CA THR A 194 14.40 -10.37 -25.54
C THR A 194 15.81 -9.82 -25.77
N ARG A 195 16.51 -9.46 -24.69
CA ARG A 195 17.93 -9.10 -24.78
C ARG A 195 18.62 -10.28 -25.46
N PRO A 196 19.29 -10.09 -26.57
CA PRO A 196 20.08 -11.17 -27.15
C PRO A 196 21.06 -11.61 -26.06
N LEU A 197 20.96 -12.87 -25.65
CA LEU A 197 21.98 -13.52 -24.84
C LEU A 197 23.23 -13.56 -25.72
N TYR A 198 24.13 -12.60 -25.55
CA TYR A 198 25.49 -12.74 -26.05
C TYR A 198 26.14 -13.84 -25.21
N ILE A 199 26.28 -15.01 -25.84
CA ILE A 199 27.16 -16.07 -25.38
C ILE A 199 28.58 -15.68 -25.74
#